data_0c26ea9fe36f15afc400df93e9c04bbd
#
_entry.id   0c26ea9fe36f15afc400df93e9c04bbd
#
_cell.length_a   1.000
_cell.length_b   1.000
_cell.length_c   1.000
_cell.angle_alpha   90.00
_cell.angle_beta   90.00
_cell.angle_gamma   90.00
#
_symmetry.space_group_name_H-M   'P 1'
#
loop_
_entity.id
_entity.type
_entity.pdbx_description
1 polymer ?
#
loop_
_entity_poly.entity_id
_entity_poly.type
_entity_poly.pdbx_seq_one_letter_code
_entity_poly.pdbx_strand_id
1 'polypeptide(L)'
;MTKSSELYQKAQQTIPGGVNSPVRAFNGVGGSPLFIERADGPLIFDADGKAYIDYVGSWGPMILGHNHAVIREAVIDAAQRGLSFGAPTELEIAMAELVSELVPSMEQIRMVSSGTEATMSAIRLARGFTGRDKIMKFEGCYHGHADSLLVKAGSGALTLGQPSSPGVPADFAKHTLTATFNDLDSVRELFAANKGEIACIIVEPVAGNMNCIPPVEGFHEGLREICDQEGALLIFDEVMTGFRVALGGAQAYYNIKPDLTTLGKVIGGGMPVGAFGGRKEVMQYVAPTGPVYQAGTLSGNPVAMAAGYACLNLLKEEGNEKRLASKTKQLADGFKSLAEKHGIPLVVNQVGGMFGFFFTDQEKVTCYEDVTKCDVERFKRFFHLMLKHGVYLAPSAFEASFTSLAHGSKEIDATLEAADRCFATLAEEAK
;
A
#
# COMPACT_ATOMS: atom_id res chain seq x y z
N MET A 1 -30.20 16.61 2.25
CA MET A 1 -28.73 16.58 2.30
C MET A 1 -28.35 15.55 3.34
N THR A 2 -27.37 14.68 3.10
CA THR A 2 -26.92 13.71 4.10
C THR A 2 -26.02 14.40 5.12
N LYS A 3 -25.92 13.87 6.34
CA LYS A 3 -25.00 14.39 7.37
C LYS A 3 -23.55 14.37 6.88
N SER A 4 -23.14 13.33 6.13
CA SER A 4 -21.83 13.28 5.50
C SER A 4 -21.56 14.46 4.56
N SER A 5 -22.55 14.86 3.73
CA SER A 5 -22.36 15.98 2.82
C SER A 5 -22.29 17.34 3.54
N GLU A 6 -23.03 17.51 4.63
CA GLU A 6 -22.93 18.70 5.50
C GLU A 6 -21.57 18.80 6.19
N LEU A 7 -21.07 17.67 6.72
CA LEU A 7 -19.76 17.57 7.35
C LEU A 7 -18.64 17.86 6.33
N TYR A 8 -18.78 17.38 5.10
CA TYR A 8 -17.81 17.65 4.04
C TYR A 8 -17.74 19.14 3.70
N GLN A 9 -18.88 19.80 3.53
CA GLN A 9 -18.91 21.26 3.31
C GLN A 9 -18.25 22.04 4.44
N LYS A 10 -18.49 21.63 5.70
CA LYS A 10 -17.85 22.22 6.86
C LYS A 10 -16.33 21.97 6.89
N ALA A 11 -15.90 20.74 6.58
CA ALA A 11 -14.48 20.37 6.55
C ALA A 11 -13.69 21.19 5.52
N GLN A 12 -14.27 21.48 4.35
CA GLN A 12 -13.64 22.29 3.31
C GLN A 12 -13.33 23.74 3.74
N GLN A 13 -13.93 24.24 4.81
CA GLN A 13 -13.66 25.57 5.33
C GLN A 13 -12.34 25.65 6.11
N THR A 14 -11.86 24.53 6.66
CA THR A 14 -10.71 24.49 7.56
C THR A 14 -9.63 23.50 7.15
N ILE A 15 -9.95 22.54 6.30
CA ILE A 15 -9.03 21.51 5.82
C ILE A 15 -8.97 21.59 4.29
N PRO A 16 -7.80 21.71 3.68
CA PRO A 16 -7.67 21.74 2.22
C PRO A 16 -8.37 20.56 1.55
N GLY A 17 -9.36 20.85 0.69
CA GLY A 17 -10.22 19.84 0.06
C GLY A 17 -11.10 19.04 1.02
N GLY A 18 -11.18 19.45 2.31
CA GLY A 18 -11.99 18.78 3.34
C GLY A 18 -11.41 17.46 3.87
N VAL A 19 -10.15 17.12 3.53
CA VAL A 19 -9.53 15.82 3.83
C VAL A 19 -8.05 15.98 4.19
N ASN A 20 -7.52 15.03 4.99
CA ASN A 20 -6.11 14.98 5.34
C ASN A 20 -5.29 14.04 4.42
N SER A 21 -5.92 13.47 3.38
CA SER A 21 -5.26 12.74 2.30
C SER A 21 -6.12 12.79 1.03
N PRO A 22 -5.54 13.11 -0.16
CA PRO A 22 -6.29 13.52 -1.35
C PRO A 22 -7.37 12.53 -1.85
N VAL A 23 -7.08 11.24 -1.85
CA VAL A 23 -8.00 10.21 -2.36
C VAL A 23 -9.33 10.17 -1.58
N ARG A 24 -9.31 10.57 -0.29
CA ARG A 24 -10.50 10.60 0.57
C ARG A 24 -11.57 11.58 0.11
N ALA A 25 -11.23 12.55 -0.76
CA ALA A 25 -12.16 13.57 -1.26
C ALA A 25 -13.11 13.09 -2.37
N PHE A 26 -13.02 11.85 -2.82
CA PHE A 26 -13.80 11.27 -3.94
C PHE A 26 -13.59 11.95 -5.30
N ASN A 27 -12.52 12.71 -5.47
CA ASN A 27 -12.24 13.37 -6.76
C ASN A 27 -12.09 12.35 -7.90
N GLY A 28 -11.61 11.14 -7.62
CA GLY A 28 -11.45 10.06 -8.60
C GLY A 28 -12.75 9.43 -9.07
N VAL A 29 -13.85 9.56 -8.30
CA VAL A 29 -15.14 8.93 -8.61
C VAL A 29 -16.31 9.93 -8.67
N GLY A 30 -16.08 11.15 -8.16
CA GLY A 30 -17.13 12.17 -8.03
C GLY A 30 -18.04 11.95 -6.84
N GLY A 31 -18.95 12.91 -6.62
CA GLY A 31 -19.86 12.89 -5.48
C GLY A 31 -19.23 13.41 -4.19
N SER A 32 -19.85 13.08 -3.07
CA SER A 32 -19.43 13.51 -1.74
C SER A 32 -18.91 12.33 -0.93
N PRO A 33 -17.74 12.46 -0.26
CA PRO A 33 -17.18 11.38 0.54
C PRO A 33 -18.05 11.06 1.76
N LEU A 34 -17.95 9.82 2.22
CA LEU A 34 -18.57 9.39 3.47
C LEU A 34 -17.75 9.93 4.65
N PHE A 35 -18.44 10.39 5.69
CA PHE A 35 -17.84 10.68 6.99
C PHE A 35 -18.14 9.50 7.91
N ILE A 36 -17.09 8.83 8.37
CA ILE A 36 -17.20 7.58 9.13
C ILE A 36 -17.23 7.92 10.63
N GLU A 37 -18.20 7.38 11.35
CA GLU A 37 -18.36 7.56 12.80
C GLU A 37 -17.70 6.43 13.60
N ARG A 38 -17.82 5.20 13.11
CA ARG A 38 -17.24 4.00 13.74
C ARG A 38 -17.01 2.89 12.74
N ALA A 39 -16.25 1.89 13.17
CA ALA A 39 -16.01 0.69 12.39
C ALA A 39 -15.88 -0.52 13.31
N ASP A 40 -16.27 -1.71 12.81
CA ASP A 40 -16.19 -2.96 13.57
C ASP A 40 -16.12 -4.15 12.62
N GLY A 41 -15.16 -5.05 12.84
CA GLY A 41 -14.95 -6.20 11.98
C GLY A 41 -14.78 -5.80 10.52
N PRO A 42 -15.60 -6.32 9.59
CA PRO A 42 -15.53 -6.01 8.15
C PRO A 42 -16.31 -4.73 7.76
N LEU A 43 -16.90 -4.04 8.72
CA LEU A 43 -17.86 -2.96 8.46
C LEU A 43 -17.35 -1.60 8.90
N ILE A 44 -17.67 -0.58 8.11
CA ILE A 44 -17.63 0.84 8.49
C ILE A 44 -19.05 1.40 8.54
N PHE A 45 -19.26 2.39 9.39
CA PHE A 45 -20.57 3.06 9.57
C PHE A 45 -20.40 4.55 9.37
N ASP A 46 -21.19 5.11 8.47
CA ASP A 46 -21.15 6.54 8.22
C ASP A 46 -21.90 7.37 9.29
N ALA A 47 -21.77 8.68 9.21
CA ALA A 47 -22.41 9.62 10.12
C ALA A 47 -23.95 9.63 10.01
N ASP A 48 -24.51 9.03 8.95
CA ASP A 48 -25.94 8.84 8.76
C ASP A 48 -26.42 7.48 9.33
N GLY A 49 -25.49 6.67 9.89
CA GLY A 49 -25.77 5.37 10.51
C GLY A 49 -25.81 4.20 9.53
N LYS A 50 -25.52 4.41 8.25
CA LYS A 50 -25.50 3.35 7.25
C LYS A 50 -24.22 2.53 7.34
N ALA A 51 -24.36 1.21 7.27
CA ALA A 51 -23.25 0.26 7.27
C ALA A 51 -22.79 -0.06 5.85
N TYR A 52 -21.47 -0.28 5.69
CA TYR A 52 -20.84 -0.70 4.44
C TYR A 52 -19.83 -1.80 4.71
N ILE A 53 -19.79 -2.82 3.84
CA ILE A 53 -18.69 -3.81 3.83
C ILE A 53 -17.48 -3.09 3.25
N ASP A 54 -16.37 -3.07 3.99
CA ASP A 54 -15.21 -2.22 3.70
C ASP A 54 -14.06 -3.02 3.07
N TYR A 55 -13.77 -2.75 1.81
CA TYR A 55 -12.61 -3.28 1.08
C TYR A 55 -11.46 -2.27 0.94
N VAL A 56 -11.54 -1.12 1.59
CA VAL A 56 -10.43 -0.17 1.74
C VAL A 56 -9.56 -0.54 2.94
N GLY A 57 -10.17 -0.94 4.05
CA GLY A 57 -9.48 -1.40 5.25
C GLY A 57 -8.44 -0.39 5.75
N SER A 58 -8.80 0.91 5.76
CA SER A 58 -7.88 2.01 6.07
C SER A 58 -6.64 2.07 5.16
N TRP A 59 -6.78 1.65 3.88
CA TRP A 59 -5.71 1.50 2.87
C TRP A 59 -4.72 0.36 3.17
N GLY A 60 -5.23 -0.70 3.80
CA GLY A 60 -4.48 -1.93 4.05
C GLY A 60 -4.18 -2.29 5.51
N PRO A 61 -4.04 -1.36 6.47
CA PRO A 61 -3.72 -1.71 7.87
C PRO A 61 -4.67 -2.69 8.53
N MET A 62 -5.98 -2.63 8.22
CA MET A 62 -7.02 -3.39 8.91
C MET A 62 -7.12 -4.85 8.44
N ILE A 63 -5.99 -5.55 8.41
CA ILE A 63 -5.89 -6.93 7.93
C ILE A 63 -6.68 -7.94 8.82
N LEU A 64 -6.85 -7.64 10.10
CA LEU A 64 -7.67 -8.40 11.04
C LEU A 64 -9.13 -7.92 11.12
N GLY A 65 -9.47 -6.89 10.35
CA GLY A 65 -10.71 -6.13 10.48
C GLY A 65 -10.59 -4.95 11.43
N HIS A 66 -11.63 -4.14 11.47
CA HIS A 66 -11.70 -2.97 12.34
C HIS A 66 -11.93 -3.34 13.80
N ASN A 67 -11.40 -2.50 14.70
CA ASN A 67 -11.71 -2.56 16.14
C ASN A 67 -11.46 -3.94 16.78
N HIS A 68 -10.42 -4.66 16.34
CA HIS A 68 -10.11 -5.99 16.88
C HIS A 68 -9.82 -5.90 18.38
N ALA A 69 -10.54 -6.70 19.18
CA ALA A 69 -10.54 -6.61 20.64
C ALA A 69 -9.13 -6.68 21.25
N VAL A 70 -8.32 -7.65 20.83
CA VAL A 70 -6.97 -7.85 21.36
C VAL A 70 -6.06 -6.64 21.07
N ILE A 71 -6.14 -6.06 19.87
CA ILE A 71 -5.37 -4.87 19.52
C ILE A 71 -5.83 -3.67 20.34
N ARG A 72 -7.13 -3.46 20.43
CA ARG A 72 -7.72 -2.37 21.23
C ARG A 72 -7.31 -2.45 22.70
N GLU A 73 -7.39 -3.63 23.31
CA GLU A 73 -6.96 -3.83 24.70
C GLU A 73 -5.47 -3.57 24.91
N ALA A 74 -4.61 -3.99 23.96
CA ALA A 74 -3.18 -3.67 24.00
C ALA A 74 -2.91 -2.16 23.92
N VAL A 75 -3.66 -1.44 23.10
CA VAL A 75 -3.59 0.04 23.00
C VAL A 75 -4.03 0.70 24.31
N ILE A 76 -5.15 0.27 24.89
CA ILE A 76 -5.67 0.80 26.16
C ILE A 76 -4.64 0.59 27.29
N ASP A 77 -4.12 -0.63 27.41
CA ASP A 77 -3.12 -0.96 28.43
C ASP A 77 -1.84 -0.14 28.27
N ALA A 78 -1.32 0.02 27.04
CA ALA A 78 -0.16 0.85 26.79
C ALA A 78 -0.42 2.34 27.13
N ALA A 79 -1.59 2.85 26.73
CA ALA A 79 -1.96 4.25 26.98
C ALA A 79 -2.08 4.58 28.48
N GLN A 80 -2.50 3.63 29.30
CA GLN A 80 -2.55 3.80 30.77
C GLN A 80 -1.17 3.98 31.40
N ARG A 81 -0.09 3.49 30.76
CA ARG A 81 1.30 3.65 31.23
C ARG A 81 1.98 4.90 30.70
N GLY A 82 1.38 5.59 29.75
CA GLY A 82 1.90 6.82 29.13
C GLY A 82 1.91 6.75 27.61
N LEU A 83 1.75 7.91 26.97
CA LEU A 83 1.60 7.99 25.52
C LEU A 83 2.93 8.05 24.77
N SER A 84 3.98 8.60 25.39
CA SER A 84 5.30 8.80 24.80
C SER A 84 6.32 9.13 25.88
N PHE A 85 7.56 8.63 25.75
CA PHE A 85 8.55 8.78 26.80
C PHE A 85 9.80 9.58 26.36
N GLY A 86 10.07 9.68 25.05
CA GLY A 86 11.35 10.25 24.57
C GLY A 86 12.58 9.41 24.97
N ALA A 87 12.36 8.12 25.24
CA ALA A 87 13.34 7.14 25.69
C ALA A 87 12.97 5.75 25.15
N PRO A 88 13.96 4.83 24.98
CA PRO A 88 13.68 3.49 24.47
C PRO A 88 12.84 2.67 25.45
N THR A 89 12.11 1.68 24.90
CA THR A 89 11.26 0.77 25.64
C THR A 89 11.57 -0.69 25.30
N GLU A 90 11.25 -1.61 26.21
CA GLU A 90 11.36 -3.06 25.97
C GLU A 90 10.50 -3.51 24.78
N LEU A 91 9.34 -2.89 24.60
CA LEU A 91 8.41 -3.25 23.52
C LEU A 91 8.96 -2.93 22.12
N GLU A 92 9.83 -1.93 21.98
CA GLU A 92 10.57 -1.65 20.73
C GLU A 92 11.49 -2.81 20.36
N ILE A 93 12.14 -3.43 21.36
CA ILE A 93 12.98 -4.62 21.14
C ILE A 93 12.12 -5.78 20.70
N ALA A 94 11.05 -6.08 21.42
CA ALA A 94 10.14 -7.19 21.11
C ALA A 94 9.52 -7.04 19.70
N MET A 95 9.17 -5.82 19.31
CA MET A 95 8.63 -5.53 17.98
C MET A 95 9.68 -5.73 16.88
N ALA A 96 10.91 -5.27 17.08
CA ALA A 96 12.01 -5.45 16.13
C ALA A 96 12.36 -6.93 15.96
N GLU A 97 12.43 -7.69 17.05
CA GLU A 97 12.69 -9.14 17.03
C GLU A 97 11.59 -9.90 16.29
N LEU A 98 10.31 -9.56 16.55
CA LEU A 98 9.17 -10.17 15.86
C LEU A 98 9.18 -9.88 14.36
N VAL A 99 9.49 -8.65 13.96
CA VAL A 99 9.60 -8.30 12.53
C VAL A 99 10.76 -9.04 11.88
N SER A 100 11.94 -9.13 12.54
CA SER A 100 13.08 -9.90 12.02
C SER A 100 12.80 -11.41 11.93
N GLU A 101 12.02 -11.96 12.87
CA GLU A 101 11.57 -13.36 12.83
C GLU A 101 10.69 -13.61 11.59
N LEU A 102 9.72 -12.71 11.32
CA LEU A 102 8.77 -12.86 10.22
C LEU A 102 9.35 -12.48 8.86
N VAL A 103 10.31 -11.54 8.82
CA VAL A 103 10.97 -11.03 7.61
C VAL A 103 12.50 -11.12 7.80
N PRO A 104 13.12 -12.30 7.64
CA PRO A 104 14.52 -12.54 8.01
C PRO A 104 15.57 -11.71 7.25
N SER A 105 15.22 -11.12 6.10
CA SER A 105 16.08 -10.17 5.38
C SER A 105 16.31 -8.88 6.16
N MET A 106 15.42 -8.54 7.09
CA MET A 106 15.52 -7.38 7.97
C MET A 106 16.34 -7.73 9.22
N GLU A 107 17.66 -7.87 9.05
CA GLU A 107 18.60 -8.23 10.11
C GLU A 107 18.73 -7.13 11.19
N GLN A 108 18.57 -5.87 10.79
CA GLN A 108 18.39 -4.72 11.68
C GLN A 108 17.29 -3.81 11.17
N ILE A 109 16.58 -3.15 12.11
CA ILE A 109 15.37 -2.39 11.84
C ILE A 109 15.44 -1.06 12.59
N ARG A 110 14.93 0.00 11.94
CA ARG A 110 14.65 1.30 12.55
C ARG A 110 13.16 1.62 12.37
N MET A 111 12.46 1.84 13.50
CA MET A 111 11.08 2.31 13.48
C MET A 111 11.02 3.79 13.13
N VAL A 112 9.97 4.15 12.40
CA VAL A 112 9.59 5.52 12.04
C VAL A 112 8.06 5.65 12.17
N SER A 113 7.48 6.79 11.84
CA SER A 113 6.04 7.05 12.09
C SER A 113 5.16 6.93 10.84
N SER A 114 5.74 6.71 9.67
CA SER A 114 5.00 6.56 8.41
C SER A 114 5.80 5.80 7.34
N GLY A 115 5.09 5.32 6.32
CA GLY A 115 5.73 4.72 5.14
C GLY A 115 6.60 5.73 4.38
N THR A 116 6.20 7.01 4.34
CA THR A 116 7.00 8.10 3.73
C THR A 116 8.34 8.26 4.43
N GLU A 117 8.36 8.27 5.77
CA GLU A 117 9.62 8.34 6.53
C GLU A 117 10.49 7.10 6.30
N ALA A 118 9.86 5.92 6.20
CA ALA A 118 10.57 4.67 5.93
C ALA A 118 11.28 4.70 4.58
N THR A 119 10.58 5.04 3.51
CA THR A 119 11.13 5.09 2.15
C THR A 119 12.14 6.21 1.97
N MET A 120 11.86 7.40 2.50
CA MET A 120 12.79 8.54 2.52
C MET A 120 14.11 8.15 3.20
N SER A 121 14.04 7.47 4.33
CA SER A 121 15.20 7.04 5.12
C SER A 121 15.98 5.92 4.44
N ALA A 122 15.29 4.94 3.85
CA ALA A 122 15.92 3.85 3.11
C ALA A 122 16.70 4.38 1.87
N ILE A 123 16.14 5.34 1.15
CA ILE A 123 16.81 5.98 0.00
C ILE A 123 18.03 6.78 0.46
N ARG A 124 17.90 7.59 1.51
CA ARG A 124 19.05 8.31 2.07
C ARG A 124 20.16 7.36 2.50
N LEU A 125 19.78 6.25 3.11
CA LEU A 125 20.71 5.21 3.52
C LEU A 125 21.40 4.56 2.33
N ALA A 126 20.65 4.21 1.27
CA ALA A 126 21.22 3.64 0.05
C ALA A 126 22.23 4.59 -0.62
N ARG A 127 21.91 5.88 -0.72
CA ARG A 127 22.83 6.92 -1.21
C ARG A 127 24.08 7.04 -0.34
N GLY A 128 23.91 7.08 0.99
CA GLY A 128 25.03 7.21 1.92
C GLY A 128 25.94 5.99 1.92
N PHE A 129 25.37 4.79 1.77
CA PHE A 129 26.14 3.54 1.74
C PHE A 129 26.92 3.35 0.43
N THR A 130 26.29 3.65 -0.71
CA THR A 130 26.90 3.46 -2.03
C THR A 130 27.75 4.64 -2.49
N GLY A 131 27.59 5.84 -1.92
CA GLY A 131 28.20 7.08 -2.37
C GLY A 131 27.66 7.57 -3.73
N ARG A 132 26.47 7.14 -4.11
CA ARG A 132 25.83 7.47 -5.40
C ARG A 132 24.58 8.30 -5.18
N ASP A 133 24.22 9.17 -6.13
CA ASP A 133 23.12 10.12 -5.96
C ASP A 133 21.79 9.69 -6.61
N LYS A 134 21.86 8.97 -7.74
CA LYS A 134 20.66 8.61 -8.49
C LYS A 134 19.93 7.41 -7.89
N ILE A 135 18.62 7.45 -8.01
CA ILE A 135 17.75 6.33 -7.64
C ILE A 135 16.86 5.95 -8.81
N MET A 136 16.40 4.74 -8.85
CA MET A 136 15.45 4.25 -9.84
C MET A 136 14.15 3.80 -9.17
N LYS A 137 13.03 4.24 -9.70
CA LYS A 137 11.68 3.78 -9.36
C LYS A 137 10.91 3.39 -10.61
N PHE A 138 9.68 2.93 -10.45
CA PHE A 138 8.82 2.53 -11.57
C PHE A 138 7.64 3.50 -11.74
N GLU A 139 7.27 3.76 -13.00
CA GLU A 139 6.10 4.56 -13.33
C GLU A 139 4.83 3.94 -12.74
N GLY A 140 3.98 4.77 -12.17
CA GLY A 140 2.75 4.32 -11.50
C GLY A 140 2.93 3.84 -10.06
N CYS A 141 4.16 3.54 -9.60
CA CYS A 141 4.44 3.19 -8.22
C CYS A 141 4.52 4.42 -7.32
N TYR A 142 4.07 4.27 -6.08
CA TYR A 142 4.08 5.31 -5.06
C TYR A 142 4.84 4.86 -3.81
N HIS A 143 5.76 5.71 -3.35
CA HIS A 143 6.65 5.42 -2.23
C HIS A 143 6.63 6.51 -1.16
N GLY A 144 5.47 7.12 -0.91
CA GLY A 144 5.37 8.28 -0.04
C GLY A 144 5.62 9.60 -0.78
N HIS A 145 5.61 10.71 -0.03
CA HIS A 145 5.62 12.07 -0.59
C HIS A 145 6.91 12.85 -0.31
N ALA A 146 8.03 12.17 -0.11
CA ALA A 146 9.34 12.82 -0.14
C ALA A 146 9.64 13.37 -1.55
N ASP A 147 10.31 14.52 -1.64
CA ASP A 147 10.51 15.24 -2.91
C ASP A 147 11.13 14.37 -4.01
N SER A 148 12.14 13.56 -3.67
CA SER A 148 12.80 12.66 -4.63
C SER A 148 11.89 11.54 -5.16
N LEU A 149 10.76 11.27 -4.53
CA LEU A 149 9.82 10.20 -4.88
C LEU A 149 8.55 10.70 -5.59
N LEU A 150 8.33 12.02 -5.61
CA LEU A 150 7.22 12.64 -6.34
C LEU A 150 7.59 12.90 -7.82
N VAL A 151 8.03 11.83 -8.49
CA VAL A 151 8.34 11.79 -9.92
C VAL A 151 7.59 10.62 -10.54
N LYS A 152 6.72 10.89 -11.53
CA LYS A 152 5.85 9.88 -12.19
C LYS A 152 5.22 8.87 -11.21
N ALA A 153 4.76 9.36 -10.06
CA ALA A 153 4.09 8.56 -9.05
C ALA A 153 2.67 8.17 -9.51
N GLY A 154 2.20 6.98 -9.09
CA GLY A 154 0.83 6.51 -9.34
C GLY A 154 -0.23 7.29 -8.58
N SER A 155 -1.48 6.93 -8.80
CA SER A 155 -2.75 7.39 -8.19
C SER A 155 -3.06 8.89 -8.12
N GLY A 156 -2.15 9.78 -8.31
CA GLY A 156 -2.42 11.23 -8.21
C GLY A 156 -1.53 12.12 -9.05
N ALA A 157 -0.52 11.60 -9.69
CA ALA A 157 0.51 12.41 -10.33
C ALA A 157 0.92 11.89 -11.69
N LEU A 158 -0.03 11.93 -12.59
CA LEU A 158 0.18 11.73 -14.02
C LEU A 158 0.88 12.93 -14.61
N THR A 159 2.20 12.87 -14.90
CA THR A 159 2.71 13.42 -16.14
C THR A 159 4.24 13.57 -16.27
N LEU A 160 4.79 13.18 -17.43
CA LEU A 160 5.75 13.93 -18.28
C LEU A 160 7.20 14.12 -17.76
N GLY A 161 7.83 13.22 -17.02
CA GLY A 161 9.28 13.35 -16.68
C GLY A 161 9.64 14.62 -15.91
N GLN A 162 8.64 15.32 -15.42
CA GLN A 162 8.72 16.47 -14.52
C GLN A 162 8.28 16.06 -13.11
N PRO A 163 8.62 16.83 -12.05
CA PRO A 163 8.08 16.61 -10.73
C PRO A 163 6.56 16.45 -10.81
N SER A 164 6.03 15.40 -10.18
CA SER A 164 4.58 15.15 -10.14
C SER A 164 3.83 16.18 -9.28
N SER A 165 4.55 17.04 -8.59
CA SER A 165 3.98 18.07 -7.72
C SER A 165 4.72 19.40 -7.91
N PRO A 166 3.99 20.52 -8.05
CA PRO A 166 4.56 21.84 -7.83
C PRO A 166 5.23 21.91 -6.44
N GLY A 167 6.34 22.61 -6.36
CA GLY A 167 7.12 22.74 -5.11
C GLY A 167 8.29 21.76 -5.01
N VAL A 168 8.33 20.72 -5.84
CA VAL A 168 9.52 19.86 -5.97
C VAL A 168 10.49 20.51 -6.95
N PRO A 169 11.71 20.90 -6.52
CA PRO A 169 12.69 21.49 -7.40
C PRO A 169 13.13 20.50 -8.50
N ALA A 170 13.35 21.00 -9.71
CA ALA A 170 13.82 20.17 -10.82
C ALA A 170 15.17 19.47 -10.51
N ASP A 171 16.01 20.09 -9.72
CA ASP A 171 17.29 19.51 -9.26
C ASP A 171 17.11 18.28 -8.36
N PHE A 172 16.01 18.17 -7.62
CA PHE A 172 15.66 16.93 -6.91
C PHE A 172 15.17 15.85 -7.88
N ALA A 173 14.27 16.22 -8.78
CA ALA A 173 13.65 15.30 -9.73
C ALA A 173 14.68 14.67 -10.71
N LYS A 174 15.74 15.39 -11.10
CA LYS A 174 16.77 14.90 -12.04
C LYS A 174 17.54 13.66 -11.54
N HIS A 175 17.58 13.45 -10.23
CA HIS A 175 18.25 12.30 -9.62
C HIS A 175 17.36 11.05 -9.49
N THR A 176 16.09 11.16 -9.89
CA THR A 176 15.14 10.05 -9.86
C THR A 176 14.86 9.58 -11.27
N LEU A 177 15.35 8.39 -11.59
CA LEU A 177 15.11 7.71 -12.86
C LEU A 177 13.82 6.89 -12.76
N THR A 178 13.04 6.85 -13.85
CA THR A 178 11.78 6.12 -13.88
C THR A 178 11.83 5.06 -14.98
N ALA A 179 11.70 3.79 -14.58
CA ALA A 179 11.59 2.63 -15.46
C ALA A 179 10.13 2.20 -15.63
N THR A 180 9.87 1.32 -16.57
CA THR A 180 8.57 0.69 -16.75
C THR A 180 8.47 -0.58 -15.89
N PHE A 181 7.42 -0.71 -15.11
CA PHE A 181 7.16 -1.90 -14.28
C PHE A 181 6.93 -3.12 -15.19
N ASN A 182 7.51 -4.26 -14.80
CA ASN A 182 7.50 -5.50 -15.59
C ASN A 182 8.31 -5.46 -16.90
N ASP A 183 9.21 -4.48 -17.06
CA ASP A 183 10.10 -4.34 -18.22
C ASP A 183 11.57 -4.21 -17.77
N LEU A 184 12.30 -5.32 -17.79
CA LEU A 184 13.72 -5.36 -17.43
C LEU A 184 14.62 -4.65 -18.44
N ASP A 185 14.21 -4.52 -19.70
CA ASP A 185 15.01 -3.83 -20.70
C ASP A 185 15.05 -2.32 -20.41
N SER A 186 13.93 -1.73 -20.00
CA SER A 186 13.91 -0.33 -19.53
C SER A 186 14.87 -0.10 -18.35
N VAL A 187 14.99 -1.08 -17.45
CA VAL A 187 15.91 -1.02 -16.30
C VAL A 187 17.37 -1.07 -16.78
N ARG A 188 17.70 -2.01 -17.67
CA ARG A 188 19.06 -2.16 -18.22
C ARG A 188 19.52 -0.92 -18.99
N GLU A 189 18.64 -0.35 -19.80
CA GLU A 189 18.91 0.89 -20.56
C GLU A 189 19.26 2.06 -19.63
N LEU A 190 18.51 2.22 -18.53
CA LEU A 190 18.78 3.26 -17.54
C LEU A 190 20.12 3.05 -16.81
N PHE A 191 20.49 1.81 -16.46
CA PHE A 191 21.80 1.53 -15.88
C PHE A 191 22.93 1.79 -16.89
N ALA A 192 22.75 1.41 -18.15
CA ALA A 192 23.75 1.65 -19.20
C ALA A 192 23.98 3.16 -19.43
N ALA A 193 22.91 3.96 -19.39
CA ALA A 193 23.00 5.41 -19.54
C ALA A 193 23.52 6.14 -18.28
N ASN A 194 23.50 5.51 -17.11
CA ASN A 194 23.90 6.10 -15.82
C ASN A 194 24.90 5.19 -15.08
N LYS A 195 25.90 4.72 -15.78
CA LYS A 195 26.84 3.72 -15.27
C LYS A 195 27.58 4.19 -14.00
N GLY A 196 27.41 3.41 -12.92
CA GLY A 196 28.05 3.69 -11.63
C GLY A 196 27.42 4.84 -10.83
N GLU A 197 26.26 5.38 -11.26
CA GLU A 197 25.63 6.54 -10.60
C GLU A 197 24.37 6.18 -9.80
N ILE A 198 23.80 4.98 -10.03
CA ILE A 198 22.53 4.57 -9.39
C ILE A 198 22.82 3.88 -8.06
N ALA A 199 22.30 4.48 -6.98
CA ALA A 199 22.42 3.96 -5.62
C ALA A 199 21.52 2.75 -5.36
N CYS A 200 20.29 2.81 -5.85
CA CYS A 200 19.29 1.77 -5.58
C CYS A 200 18.17 1.75 -6.64
N ILE A 201 17.51 0.60 -6.70
CA ILE A 201 16.15 0.47 -7.23
C ILE A 201 15.21 0.38 -6.02
N ILE A 202 14.12 1.17 -6.02
CA ILE A 202 12.99 0.99 -5.12
C ILE A 202 11.77 0.52 -5.92
N VAL A 203 11.13 -0.55 -5.46
CA VAL A 203 10.00 -1.19 -6.14
C VAL A 203 8.94 -1.64 -5.16
N GLU A 204 7.67 -1.42 -5.49
CA GLU A 204 6.55 -2.14 -4.87
C GLU A 204 6.56 -3.57 -5.44
N PRO A 205 6.79 -4.64 -4.64
CA PRO A 205 6.88 -6.00 -5.20
C PRO A 205 5.58 -6.50 -5.85
N VAL A 206 4.45 -5.99 -5.40
CA VAL A 206 3.17 -5.97 -6.11
C VAL A 206 2.73 -4.53 -6.12
N ALA A 207 2.60 -3.92 -7.28
CA ALA A 207 2.16 -2.54 -7.35
C ALA A 207 0.71 -2.42 -6.88
N GLY A 208 0.46 -1.48 -5.96
CA GLY A 208 -0.86 -1.25 -5.35
C GLY A 208 -1.38 0.17 -5.54
N ASN A 209 -0.57 1.06 -6.11
CA ASN A 209 -0.90 2.47 -6.35
C ASN A 209 -1.18 2.79 -7.83
N MET A 210 -1.19 1.79 -8.67
CA MET A 210 -1.77 1.77 -10.01
C MET A 210 -2.76 0.62 -10.15
N ASN A 211 -3.62 0.42 -9.13
CA ASN A 211 -4.42 -0.75 -8.86
C ASN A 211 -3.52 -1.95 -8.48
N CYS A 212 -3.99 -3.19 -8.56
CA CYS A 212 -3.21 -4.36 -8.16
C CYS A 212 -2.51 -4.98 -9.38
N ILE A 213 -1.20 -4.79 -9.50
CA ILE A 213 -0.40 -5.35 -10.60
C ILE A 213 0.72 -6.21 -10.04
N PRO A 214 0.63 -7.54 -10.19
CA PRO A 214 1.69 -8.46 -9.81
C PRO A 214 2.88 -8.36 -10.77
N PRO A 215 4.08 -8.78 -10.33
CA PRO A 215 5.22 -8.93 -11.23
C PRO A 215 4.98 -10.05 -12.23
N VAL A 216 5.48 -9.89 -13.45
CA VAL A 216 5.59 -10.99 -14.40
C VAL A 216 6.72 -11.93 -13.97
N GLU A 217 6.68 -13.18 -14.42
CA GLU A 217 7.70 -14.17 -14.13
C GLU A 217 9.11 -13.66 -14.51
N GLY A 218 10.06 -13.80 -13.59
CA GLY A 218 11.45 -13.38 -13.79
C GLY A 218 11.74 -11.90 -13.55
N PHE A 219 10.72 -11.06 -13.27
CA PHE A 219 10.95 -9.62 -13.10
C PHE A 219 11.77 -9.31 -11.85
N HIS A 220 11.40 -9.86 -10.70
CA HIS A 220 12.12 -9.59 -9.45
C HIS A 220 13.50 -10.24 -9.43
N GLU A 221 13.62 -11.45 -9.98
CA GLU A 221 14.91 -12.14 -10.15
C GLU A 221 15.86 -11.29 -11.01
N GLY A 222 15.34 -10.74 -12.11
CA GLY A 222 16.11 -9.85 -12.98
C GLY A 222 16.53 -8.55 -12.29
N LEU A 223 15.66 -7.94 -11.46
CA LEU A 223 16.03 -6.77 -10.65
C LEU A 223 17.13 -7.09 -9.66
N ARG A 224 17.05 -8.25 -8.97
CA ARG A 224 18.09 -8.68 -8.03
C ARG A 224 19.42 -8.88 -8.75
N GLU A 225 19.41 -9.59 -9.88
CA GLU A 225 20.61 -9.82 -10.67
C GLU A 225 21.26 -8.51 -11.18
N ILE A 226 20.45 -7.59 -11.71
CA ILE A 226 20.96 -6.29 -12.18
C ILE A 226 21.57 -5.49 -11.02
N CYS A 227 20.90 -5.43 -9.85
CA CYS A 227 21.46 -4.74 -8.69
C CYS A 227 22.79 -5.34 -8.25
N ASP A 228 22.92 -6.67 -8.24
CA ASP A 228 24.14 -7.37 -7.87
C ASP A 228 25.28 -7.07 -8.85
N GLN A 229 25.01 -7.07 -10.15
CA GLN A 229 25.99 -6.75 -11.21
C GLN A 229 26.44 -5.31 -11.17
N GLU A 230 25.54 -4.38 -10.92
CA GLU A 230 25.81 -2.93 -10.96
C GLU A 230 26.26 -2.35 -9.60
N GLY A 231 26.24 -3.16 -8.54
CA GLY A 231 26.56 -2.72 -7.18
C GLY A 231 25.59 -1.70 -6.62
N ALA A 232 24.32 -1.76 -7.05
CA ALA A 232 23.22 -0.98 -6.54
C ALA A 232 22.44 -1.79 -5.47
N LEU A 233 21.72 -1.12 -4.57
CA LEU A 233 20.86 -1.79 -3.61
C LEU A 233 19.46 -2.00 -4.16
N LEU A 234 18.87 -3.16 -3.87
CA LEU A 234 17.45 -3.44 -4.13
C LEU A 234 16.65 -3.14 -2.86
N ILE A 235 15.71 -2.20 -2.97
CA ILE A 235 14.77 -1.84 -1.90
C ILE A 235 13.38 -2.37 -2.28
N PHE A 236 12.85 -3.30 -1.49
CA PHE A 236 11.45 -3.67 -1.58
C PHE A 236 10.62 -2.75 -0.69
N ASP A 237 9.75 -1.95 -1.33
CA ASP A 237 8.73 -1.20 -0.63
C ASP A 237 7.55 -2.12 -0.32
N GLU A 238 7.60 -2.69 0.87
CA GLU A 238 6.57 -3.56 1.42
C GLU A 238 5.62 -2.82 2.37
N VAL A 239 5.50 -1.51 2.26
CA VAL A 239 4.55 -0.72 3.05
C VAL A 239 3.12 -1.22 2.86
N MET A 240 2.76 -1.64 1.64
CA MET A 240 1.45 -2.23 1.34
C MET A 240 1.46 -3.76 1.39
N THR A 241 2.48 -4.41 0.84
CA THR A 241 2.55 -5.86 0.66
C THR A 241 3.01 -6.63 1.90
N GLY A 242 3.75 -5.97 2.80
CA GLY A 242 4.27 -6.59 4.03
C GLY A 242 3.16 -7.19 4.87
N PHE A 243 3.28 -8.46 5.23
CA PHE A 243 2.32 -9.27 5.99
C PHE A 243 0.96 -9.50 5.29
N ARG A 244 0.70 -8.81 4.19
CA ARG A 244 -0.57 -8.86 3.45
C ARG A 244 -0.53 -9.84 2.28
N VAL A 245 0.57 -9.87 1.54
CA VAL A 245 0.75 -10.83 0.43
C VAL A 245 1.08 -12.21 0.99
N ALA A 246 1.98 -12.26 1.94
CA ALA A 246 2.31 -13.42 2.75
C ALA A 246 2.79 -12.95 4.13
N LEU A 247 2.89 -13.83 5.09
CA LEU A 247 3.35 -13.49 6.45
C LEU A 247 4.77 -12.90 6.45
N GLY A 248 5.65 -13.41 5.59
CA GLY A 248 7.00 -12.87 5.36
C GLY A 248 7.07 -11.78 4.28
N GLY A 249 5.92 -11.20 3.90
CA GLY A 249 5.82 -10.19 2.83
C GLY A 249 5.89 -10.79 1.43
N ALA A 250 5.86 -9.93 0.43
CA ALA A 250 5.99 -10.34 -0.97
C ALA A 250 7.37 -10.95 -1.25
N GLN A 251 8.42 -10.54 -0.54
CA GLN A 251 9.75 -11.11 -0.67
C GLN A 251 9.78 -12.61 -0.33
N ALA A 252 9.02 -13.05 0.67
CA ALA A 252 8.86 -14.48 0.96
C ALA A 252 8.02 -15.20 -0.10
N TYR A 253 6.96 -14.56 -0.56
CA TYR A 253 6.07 -15.11 -1.59
C TYR A 253 6.79 -15.36 -2.91
N TYR A 254 7.65 -14.42 -3.35
CA TYR A 254 8.42 -14.52 -4.59
C TYR A 254 9.84 -15.08 -4.40
N ASN A 255 10.22 -15.41 -3.17
CA ASN A 255 11.55 -15.93 -2.83
C ASN A 255 12.69 -15.00 -3.31
N ILE A 256 12.58 -13.71 -3.04
CA ILE A 256 13.59 -12.70 -3.34
C ILE A 256 14.12 -12.10 -2.04
N LYS A 257 15.44 -11.95 -1.92
CA LYS A 257 16.07 -11.26 -0.79
C LYS A 257 16.50 -9.85 -1.20
N PRO A 258 15.75 -8.79 -0.84
CA PRO A 258 16.19 -7.42 -1.06
C PRO A 258 17.33 -7.05 -0.09
N ASP A 259 18.04 -5.95 -0.39
CA ASP A 259 19.04 -5.39 0.51
C ASP A 259 18.41 -4.59 1.65
N LEU A 260 17.35 -3.84 1.32
CA LEU A 260 16.54 -3.07 2.25
C LEU A 260 15.05 -3.34 2.01
N THR A 261 14.28 -3.24 3.08
CA THR A 261 12.82 -3.35 3.07
C THR A 261 12.22 -2.17 3.82
N THR A 262 11.15 -1.60 3.29
CA THR A 262 10.32 -0.62 4.01
C THR A 262 8.98 -1.23 4.37
N LEU A 263 8.50 -0.95 5.58
CA LEU A 263 7.23 -1.43 6.13
C LEU A 263 6.40 -0.26 6.63
N GLY A 264 5.11 -0.48 6.74
CA GLY A 264 4.14 0.47 7.28
C GLY A 264 2.78 -0.22 7.43
N LYS A 265 1.71 0.55 7.43
CA LYS A 265 0.33 0.04 7.40
C LYS A 265 0.07 -1.08 8.43
N VAL A 266 0.14 -2.35 8.02
CA VAL A 266 -0.16 -3.52 8.86
C VAL A 266 0.67 -3.56 10.13
N ILE A 267 1.97 -3.20 10.09
CA ILE A 267 2.83 -3.23 11.28
C ILE A 267 2.38 -2.26 12.39
N GLY A 268 1.53 -1.32 12.07
CA GLY A 268 0.98 -0.37 13.05
C GLY A 268 -0.29 -0.86 13.74
N GLY A 269 -0.93 -1.93 13.25
CA GLY A 269 -2.19 -2.42 13.80
C GLY A 269 -3.32 -1.36 13.80
N GLY A 270 -3.21 -0.34 12.94
CA GLY A 270 -4.10 0.83 12.86
C GLY A 270 -3.49 2.13 13.40
N MET A 271 -2.34 2.06 14.08
CA MET A 271 -1.60 3.23 14.56
C MET A 271 -0.56 3.71 13.53
N PRO A 272 -0.18 5.01 13.57
CA PRO A 272 0.84 5.55 12.68
C PRO A 272 2.21 4.94 12.94
N VAL A 273 2.67 4.07 12.06
CA VAL A 273 3.97 3.39 12.13
C VAL A 273 4.54 3.19 10.73
N GLY A 274 5.85 3.28 10.63
CA GLY A 274 6.65 2.77 9.53
C GLY A 274 7.92 2.14 10.09
N ALA A 275 8.64 1.43 9.23
CA ALA A 275 9.95 0.90 9.54
C ALA A 275 10.77 0.76 8.26
N PHE A 276 12.09 0.87 8.38
CA PHE A 276 13.01 0.44 7.36
C PHE A 276 14.10 -0.43 7.99
N GLY A 277 14.58 -1.37 7.24
CA GLY A 277 15.59 -2.32 7.72
C GLY A 277 16.13 -3.16 6.58
N GLY A 278 17.07 -4.03 6.90
CA GLY A 278 17.69 -4.92 5.93
C GLY A 278 19.03 -5.45 6.41
N ARG A 279 19.95 -5.64 5.46
CA ARG A 279 21.29 -6.16 5.72
C ARG A 279 21.99 -5.36 6.81
N LYS A 280 22.53 -6.05 7.78
CA LYS A 280 23.17 -5.45 8.96
C LYS A 280 24.29 -4.46 8.58
N GLU A 281 25.12 -4.78 7.61
CA GLU A 281 26.21 -3.92 7.17
C GLU A 281 25.72 -2.59 6.56
N VAL A 282 24.57 -2.60 5.90
CA VAL A 282 23.95 -1.38 5.36
C VAL A 282 23.33 -0.58 6.51
N MET A 283 22.59 -1.23 7.41
CA MET A 283 21.91 -0.58 8.53
C MET A 283 22.92 0.02 9.55
N GLN A 284 24.14 -0.48 9.63
CA GLN A 284 25.22 0.09 10.46
C GLN A 284 25.65 1.51 9.99
N TYR A 285 25.27 1.94 8.79
CA TYR A 285 25.47 3.33 8.35
C TYR A 285 24.50 4.32 8.95
N VAL A 286 23.42 3.86 9.61
CA VAL A 286 22.45 4.75 10.26
C VAL A 286 23.01 5.26 11.58
N ALA A 287 22.87 6.58 11.82
CA ALA A 287 23.24 7.19 13.10
C ALA A 287 22.46 6.53 14.28
N PRO A 288 23.04 6.36 15.47
CA PRO A 288 24.36 6.86 15.93
C PRO A 288 25.55 5.97 15.54
N THR A 289 25.34 4.79 14.95
CA THR A 289 26.43 3.87 14.60
C THR A 289 27.21 4.38 13.39
N GLY A 290 26.52 4.89 12.37
CA GLY A 290 27.10 5.41 11.13
C GLY A 290 26.76 6.89 10.88
N PRO A 291 27.17 7.43 9.71
CA PRO A 291 27.04 8.85 9.42
C PRO A 291 25.66 9.27 8.86
N VAL A 292 24.82 8.34 8.44
CA VAL A 292 23.54 8.66 7.81
C VAL A 292 22.53 9.01 8.89
N TYR A 293 22.08 10.27 8.88
CA TYR A 293 21.18 10.77 9.91
C TYR A 293 19.72 10.42 9.63
N GLN A 294 19.04 9.95 10.67
CA GLN A 294 17.60 9.78 10.77
C GLN A 294 17.20 9.94 12.24
N ALA A 295 16.09 10.65 12.48
CA ALA A 295 15.53 10.82 13.82
C ALA A 295 14.01 10.98 13.73
N GLY A 296 13.32 10.66 14.83
CA GLY A 296 11.88 10.85 14.96
C GLY A 296 11.46 10.85 16.42
N THR A 297 10.85 11.94 16.87
CA THR A 297 10.42 12.12 18.27
C THR A 297 9.48 11.01 18.74
N LEU A 298 8.58 10.56 17.87
CA LEU A 298 7.57 9.54 18.15
C LEU A 298 7.88 8.18 17.53
N SER A 299 9.10 8.01 16.96
CA SER A 299 9.52 6.70 16.42
C SER A 299 9.58 5.67 17.54
N GLY A 300 8.96 4.51 17.33
CA GLY A 300 8.86 3.49 18.37
C GLY A 300 7.88 3.85 19.50
N ASN A 301 6.89 4.69 19.23
CA ASN A 301 5.87 5.08 20.20
C ASN A 301 5.26 3.84 20.90
N PRO A 302 5.18 3.82 22.24
CA PRO A 302 4.77 2.63 22.98
C PRO A 302 3.33 2.16 22.66
N VAL A 303 2.41 3.07 22.40
CA VAL A 303 1.03 2.73 22.03
C VAL A 303 1.00 2.12 20.62
N ALA A 304 1.76 2.69 19.69
CA ALA A 304 1.87 2.18 18.34
C ALA A 304 2.58 0.81 18.30
N MET A 305 3.66 0.63 19.08
CA MET A 305 4.34 -0.66 19.21
C MET A 305 3.43 -1.73 19.80
N ALA A 306 2.62 -1.40 20.80
CA ALA A 306 1.65 -2.32 21.39
C ALA A 306 0.61 -2.80 20.37
N ALA A 307 0.06 -1.88 19.59
CA ALA A 307 -0.89 -2.21 18.53
C ALA A 307 -0.28 -3.11 17.45
N GLY A 308 0.89 -2.74 16.95
CA GLY A 308 1.61 -3.51 15.93
C GLY A 308 2.04 -4.89 16.40
N TYR A 309 2.59 -4.97 17.60
CA TYR A 309 3.01 -6.25 18.21
C TYR A 309 1.82 -7.21 18.40
N ALA A 310 0.69 -6.72 18.91
CA ALA A 310 -0.54 -7.51 19.02
C ALA A 310 -1.04 -7.96 17.64
N CYS A 311 -1.03 -7.07 16.65
CA CYS A 311 -1.46 -7.37 15.29
C CYS A 311 -0.63 -8.49 14.65
N LEU A 312 0.70 -8.39 14.69
CA LEU A 312 1.58 -9.38 14.07
C LEU A 312 1.54 -10.74 14.78
N ASN A 313 1.40 -10.77 16.12
CA ASN A 313 1.22 -12.03 16.85
C ASN A 313 -0.08 -12.75 16.48
N LEU A 314 -1.17 -12.02 16.25
CA LEU A 314 -2.41 -12.61 15.74
C LEU A 314 -2.26 -13.11 14.29
N LEU A 315 -1.54 -12.36 13.45
CA LEU A 315 -1.35 -12.76 12.05
C LEU A 315 -0.52 -14.03 11.90
N LYS A 316 0.48 -14.25 12.77
CA LYS A 316 1.33 -15.43 12.70
C LYS A 316 0.65 -16.72 13.19
N GLU A 317 -0.56 -16.64 13.73
CA GLU A 317 -1.34 -17.84 14.06
C GLU A 317 -1.57 -18.69 12.82
N GLU A 318 -1.42 -20.01 12.98
CA GLU A 318 -1.48 -20.97 11.89
C GLU A 318 -2.80 -20.86 11.09
N GLY A 319 -2.66 -20.84 9.78
CA GLY A 319 -3.78 -20.78 8.83
C GLY A 319 -4.29 -19.39 8.50
N ASN A 320 -3.91 -18.33 9.22
CA ASN A 320 -4.41 -16.98 8.95
C ASN A 320 -4.02 -16.46 7.56
N GLU A 321 -2.78 -16.65 7.16
CA GLU A 321 -2.31 -16.27 5.82
C GLU A 321 -3.11 -16.97 4.71
N LYS A 322 -3.28 -18.29 4.82
CA LYS A 322 -4.03 -19.09 3.85
C LYS A 322 -5.51 -18.70 3.79
N ARG A 323 -6.13 -18.44 4.97
CA ARG A 323 -7.52 -17.98 5.04
C ARG A 323 -7.71 -16.64 4.34
N LEU A 324 -6.80 -15.69 4.57
CA LEU A 324 -6.84 -14.37 3.93
C LEU A 324 -6.75 -14.50 2.41
N ALA A 325 -5.75 -15.22 1.91
CA ALA A 325 -5.56 -15.44 0.47
C ALA A 325 -6.75 -16.17 -0.18
N SER A 326 -7.30 -17.18 0.48
CA SER A 326 -8.47 -17.93 0.00
C SER A 326 -9.71 -17.05 -0.13
N LYS A 327 -10.00 -16.22 0.88
CA LYS A 327 -11.12 -15.27 0.84
C LYS A 327 -10.98 -14.25 -0.28
N THR A 328 -9.77 -13.73 -0.46
CA THR A 328 -9.47 -12.77 -1.52
C THR A 328 -9.65 -13.42 -2.90
N LYS A 329 -9.17 -14.64 -3.07
CA LYS A 329 -9.34 -15.40 -4.30
C LYS A 329 -10.81 -15.68 -4.61
N GLN A 330 -11.61 -16.11 -3.63
CA GLN A 330 -13.05 -16.34 -3.79
C GLN A 330 -13.75 -15.07 -4.31
N LEU A 331 -13.42 -13.91 -3.72
CA LEU A 331 -13.98 -12.64 -4.12
C LEU A 331 -13.56 -12.24 -5.54
N ALA A 332 -12.27 -12.37 -5.86
CA ALA A 332 -11.72 -12.04 -7.18
C ALA A 332 -12.31 -12.93 -8.29
N ASP A 333 -12.35 -14.25 -8.07
CA ASP A 333 -12.97 -15.20 -9.01
C ASP A 333 -14.46 -14.91 -9.20
N GLY A 334 -15.17 -14.54 -8.12
CA GLY A 334 -16.57 -14.16 -8.16
C GLY A 334 -16.81 -12.92 -9.02
N PHE A 335 -16.04 -11.85 -8.83
CA PHE A 335 -16.12 -10.65 -9.68
C PHE A 335 -15.90 -10.98 -11.16
N LYS A 336 -14.88 -11.80 -11.47
CA LYS A 336 -14.59 -12.22 -12.84
C LYS A 336 -15.75 -12.97 -13.46
N SER A 337 -16.25 -14.01 -12.79
CA SER A 337 -17.36 -14.83 -13.28
C SER A 337 -18.66 -14.02 -13.49
N LEU A 338 -18.94 -13.08 -12.60
CA LEU A 338 -20.14 -12.23 -12.71
C LEU A 338 -20.00 -11.22 -13.85
N ALA A 339 -18.83 -10.64 -14.05
CA ALA A 339 -18.59 -9.75 -15.20
C ALA A 339 -18.76 -10.51 -16.52
N GLU A 340 -18.19 -11.72 -16.64
CA GLU A 340 -18.37 -12.62 -17.80
C GLU A 340 -19.84 -12.94 -18.04
N LYS A 341 -20.61 -13.27 -16.99
CA LYS A 341 -22.05 -13.57 -17.07
C LYS A 341 -22.84 -12.42 -17.71
N HIS A 342 -22.47 -11.18 -17.41
CA HIS A 342 -23.14 -9.98 -17.92
C HIS A 342 -22.49 -9.36 -19.16
N GLY A 343 -21.44 -9.98 -19.71
CA GLY A 343 -20.73 -9.49 -20.89
C GLY A 343 -19.96 -8.18 -20.63
N ILE A 344 -19.54 -7.94 -19.40
CA ILE A 344 -18.74 -6.78 -19.03
C ILE A 344 -17.26 -7.16 -19.11
N PRO A 345 -16.47 -6.47 -19.96
CA PRO A 345 -15.03 -6.72 -20.05
C PRO A 345 -14.32 -6.31 -18.76
N LEU A 346 -13.68 -7.26 -18.09
CA LEU A 346 -13.04 -7.08 -16.80
C LEU A 346 -11.80 -7.96 -16.65
N VAL A 347 -10.67 -7.34 -16.31
CA VAL A 347 -9.47 -8.03 -15.83
C VAL A 347 -9.44 -7.94 -14.31
N VAL A 348 -9.19 -9.06 -13.63
CA VAL A 348 -9.06 -9.11 -12.16
C VAL A 348 -7.70 -9.69 -11.81
N ASN A 349 -6.93 -8.95 -11.03
CA ASN A 349 -5.66 -9.40 -10.45
C ASN A 349 -5.81 -9.62 -8.94
N GLN A 350 -5.11 -10.61 -8.39
CA GLN A 350 -5.14 -10.93 -6.97
C GLN A 350 -3.79 -11.52 -6.52
N VAL A 351 -3.28 -11.05 -5.39
CA VAL A 351 -2.09 -11.62 -4.73
C VAL A 351 -2.29 -11.53 -3.21
N GLY A 352 -2.24 -12.68 -2.52
CA GLY A 352 -2.46 -12.71 -1.07
C GLY A 352 -3.79 -12.08 -0.66
N GLY A 353 -3.73 -11.10 0.23
CA GLY A 353 -4.88 -10.32 0.70
C GLY A 353 -5.19 -9.05 -0.12
N MET A 354 -4.63 -8.91 -1.30
CA MET A 354 -4.82 -7.78 -2.23
C MET A 354 -5.53 -8.22 -3.50
N PHE A 355 -6.40 -7.39 -4.03
CA PHE A 355 -6.99 -7.59 -5.35
C PHE A 355 -7.28 -6.26 -6.02
N GLY A 356 -7.52 -6.32 -7.32
CA GLY A 356 -7.94 -5.17 -8.09
C GLY A 356 -8.61 -5.62 -9.38
N PHE A 357 -9.43 -4.76 -9.94
CA PHE A 357 -10.11 -5.03 -11.21
C PHE A 357 -10.05 -3.82 -12.12
N PHE A 358 -10.00 -4.11 -13.41
CA PHE A 358 -9.85 -3.16 -14.48
C PHE A 358 -10.95 -3.39 -15.51
N PHE A 359 -11.73 -2.36 -15.79
CA PHE A 359 -12.70 -2.41 -16.88
C PHE A 359 -11.95 -2.20 -18.20
N THR A 360 -11.71 -3.27 -18.93
CA THR A 360 -10.90 -3.24 -20.16
C THR A 360 -11.11 -4.49 -20.99
N ASP A 361 -10.95 -4.36 -22.31
CA ASP A 361 -10.93 -5.47 -23.27
C ASP A 361 -9.54 -6.11 -23.43
N GLN A 362 -8.53 -5.58 -22.73
CA GLN A 362 -7.18 -6.15 -22.73
C GLN A 362 -7.21 -7.54 -22.09
N GLU A 363 -6.38 -8.45 -22.59
CA GLU A 363 -6.24 -9.79 -22.01
C GLU A 363 -5.65 -9.73 -20.58
N LYS A 364 -4.72 -8.81 -20.34
CA LYS A 364 -4.04 -8.60 -19.07
C LYS A 364 -3.61 -7.15 -18.91
N VAL A 365 -3.42 -6.72 -17.67
CA VAL A 365 -2.91 -5.40 -17.30
C VAL A 365 -1.64 -5.62 -16.47
N THR A 366 -0.49 -5.20 -16.98
CA THR A 366 0.83 -5.52 -16.42
C THR A 366 1.71 -4.31 -16.14
N CYS A 367 1.36 -3.14 -16.65
CA CYS A 367 2.13 -1.92 -16.45
C CYS A 367 1.20 -0.69 -16.42
N TYR A 368 1.78 0.46 -16.12
CA TYR A 368 1.04 1.70 -16.01
C TYR A 368 0.34 2.11 -17.33
N GLU A 369 0.99 1.91 -18.49
CA GLU A 369 0.40 2.20 -19.78
C GLU A 369 -0.90 1.39 -20.01
N ASP A 370 -0.94 0.13 -19.62
CA ASP A 370 -2.15 -0.71 -19.71
C ASP A 370 -3.27 -0.14 -18.82
N VAL A 371 -2.91 0.31 -17.60
CA VAL A 371 -3.88 0.91 -16.66
C VAL A 371 -4.52 2.17 -17.24
N THR A 372 -3.75 3.01 -17.94
CA THR A 372 -4.28 4.25 -18.54
C THR A 372 -5.27 4.02 -19.68
N LYS A 373 -5.29 2.82 -20.25
CA LYS A 373 -6.24 2.41 -21.32
C LYS A 373 -7.56 1.86 -20.77
N CYS A 374 -7.67 1.67 -19.45
CA CYS A 374 -8.87 1.13 -18.82
C CYS A 374 -10.00 2.16 -18.77
N ASP A 375 -11.24 1.66 -18.75
CA ASP A 375 -12.46 2.48 -18.71
C ASP A 375 -12.73 3.01 -17.29
N VAL A 376 -12.18 4.18 -17.00
CA VAL A 376 -12.31 4.85 -15.69
C VAL A 376 -13.76 5.30 -15.44
N GLU A 377 -14.51 5.69 -16.49
CA GLU A 377 -15.89 6.14 -16.33
C GLU A 377 -16.80 4.98 -15.91
N ARG A 378 -16.59 3.79 -16.48
CA ARG A 378 -17.30 2.58 -16.06
C ARG A 378 -16.93 2.20 -14.62
N PHE A 379 -15.68 2.35 -14.21
CA PHE A 379 -15.27 2.17 -12.81
C PHE A 379 -16.02 3.12 -11.87
N LYS A 380 -16.09 4.43 -12.19
CA LYS A 380 -16.83 5.42 -11.39
C LYS A 380 -18.30 5.02 -11.23
N ARG A 381 -18.93 4.60 -12.32
CA ARG A 381 -20.31 4.14 -12.28
C ARG A 381 -20.47 2.90 -11.39
N PHE A 382 -19.60 1.91 -11.55
CA PHE A 382 -19.57 0.69 -10.74
C PHE A 382 -19.38 1.00 -9.26
N PHE A 383 -18.43 1.87 -8.93
CA PHE A 383 -18.17 2.32 -7.55
C PHE A 383 -19.45 2.85 -6.88
N HIS A 384 -20.17 3.76 -7.52
CA HIS A 384 -21.38 4.33 -6.96
C HIS A 384 -22.52 3.31 -6.84
N LEU A 385 -22.65 2.38 -7.77
CA LEU A 385 -23.60 1.28 -7.69
C LEU A 385 -23.27 0.37 -6.49
N MET A 386 -22.03 -0.05 -6.32
CA MET A 386 -21.59 -0.86 -5.19
C MET A 386 -21.82 -0.13 -3.85
N LEU A 387 -21.48 1.17 -3.79
CA LEU A 387 -21.71 1.99 -2.61
C LEU A 387 -23.20 2.08 -2.24
N LYS A 388 -24.07 2.20 -3.22
CA LYS A 388 -25.54 2.17 -3.04
C LYS A 388 -25.99 0.86 -2.40
N HIS A 389 -25.37 -0.24 -2.80
CA HIS A 389 -25.65 -1.59 -2.27
C HIS A 389 -24.90 -1.93 -0.97
N GLY A 390 -24.23 -0.95 -0.33
CA GLY A 390 -23.59 -1.14 0.97
C GLY A 390 -22.21 -1.77 0.90
N VAL A 391 -21.51 -1.62 -0.21
CA VAL A 391 -20.12 -2.07 -0.38
C VAL A 391 -19.23 -0.85 -0.65
N TYR A 392 -18.19 -0.68 0.18
CA TYR A 392 -17.24 0.42 0.07
C TYR A 392 -15.94 -0.08 -0.57
N LEU A 393 -15.75 0.28 -1.82
CA LEU A 393 -14.52 0.07 -2.59
C LEU A 393 -13.62 1.31 -2.50
N ALA A 394 -12.37 1.20 -2.95
CA ALA A 394 -11.49 2.36 -3.07
C ALA A 394 -12.09 3.41 -4.04
N PRO A 395 -12.16 4.69 -3.66
CA PRO A 395 -12.74 5.75 -4.50
C PRO A 395 -11.76 6.22 -5.59
N SER A 396 -11.10 5.30 -6.25
CA SER A 396 -10.18 5.52 -7.37
C SER A 396 -9.96 4.22 -8.15
N ALA A 397 -10.00 4.28 -9.48
CA ALA A 397 -9.66 3.16 -10.36
C ALA A 397 -8.17 2.74 -10.26
N PHE A 398 -7.34 3.58 -9.64
CA PHE A 398 -5.89 3.38 -9.50
C PHE A 398 -5.47 2.83 -8.14
N GLU A 399 -6.41 2.45 -7.29
CA GLU A 399 -6.13 1.90 -5.97
C GLU A 399 -6.48 0.41 -5.90
N ALA A 400 -5.60 -0.38 -5.28
CA ALA A 400 -5.91 -1.75 -4.92
C ALA A 400 -6.97 -1.82 -3.83
N SER A 401 -7.67 -2.93 -3.76
CA SER A 401 -8.62 -3.27 -2.70
C SER A 401 -8.06 -4.36 -1.79
N PHE A 402 -8.61 -4.46 -0.58
CA PHE A 402 -8.08 -5.32 0.47
C PHE A 402 -9.18 -6.13 1.13
N THR A 403 -8.94 -7.41 1.34
CA THR A 403 -9.73 -8.22 2.25
C THR A 403 -9.11 -8.22 3.66
N SER A 404 -9.89 -8.61 4.64
CA SER A 404 -9.43 -8.85 6.00
C SER A 404 -9.85 -10.23 6.50
N LEU A 405 -9.25 -10.67 7.59
CA LEU A 405 -9.67 -11.91 8.26
C LEU A 405 -11.08 -11.84 8.85
N ALA A 406 -11.61 -10.62 9.04
CA ALA A 406 -12.98 -10.40 9.50
C ALA A 406 -14.05 -10.60 8.42
N HIS A 407 -13.70 -10.49 7.12
CA HIS A 407 -14.64 -10.80 6.05
C HIS A 407 -14.98 -12.29 6.08
N GLY A 408 -16.22 -12.61 6.44
CA GLY A 408 -16.77 -13.98 6.43
C GLY A 408 -17.46 -14.29 5.10
N SER A 409 -17.98 -15.54 4.99
CA SER A 409 -18.77 -15.93 3.81
C SER A 409 -19.97 -15.00 3.60
N LYS A 410 -20.62 -14.58 4.67
CA LYS A 410 -21.77 -13.65 4.61
C LYS A 410 -21.42 -12.35 3.91
N GLU A 411 -20.27 -11.73 4.24
CA GLU A 411 -19.84 -10.46 3.62
C GLU A 411 -19.41 -10.66 2.17
N ILE A 412 -18.72 -11.77 1.88
CA ILE A 412 -18.31 -12.11 0.51
C ILE A 412 -19.53 -12.37 -0.36
N ASP A 413 -20.48 -13.18 0.10
CA ASP A 413 -21.70 -13.51 -0.64
C ASP A 413 -22.55 -12.23 -0.88
N ALA A 414 -22.73 -11.40 0.14
CA ALA A 414 -23.44 -10.13 -0.01
C ALA A 414 -22.75 -9.18 -1.00
N THR A 415 -21.42 -9.16 -1.02
CA THR A 415 -20.64 -8.37 -1.99
C THR A 415 -20.84 -8.88 -3.41
N LEU A 416 -20.80 -10.20 -3.62
CA LEU A 416 -21.00 -10.79 -4.94
C LEU A 416 -22.45 -10.62 -5.43
N GLU A 417 -23.45 -10.70 -4.55
CA GLU A 417 -24.84 -10.36 -4.90
C GLU A 417 -24.97 -8.89 -5.31
N ALA A 418 -24.32 -7.97 -4.61
CA ALA A 418 -24.29 -6.57 -4.99
C ALA A 418 -23.63 -6.38 -6.37
N ALA A 419 -22.49 -7.03 -6.59
CA ALA A 419 -21.77 -6.99 -7.87
C ALA A 419 -22.61 -7.55 -9.03
N ASP A 420 -23.33 -8.65 -8.84
CA ASP A 420 -24.21 -9.23 -9.87
C ASP A 420 -25.27 -8.20 -10.34
N ARG A 421 -25.91 -7.51 -9.39
CA ARG A 421 -26.88 -6.43 -9.70
C ARG A 421 -26.22 -5.24 -10.40
N CYS A 422 -25.01 -4.87 -9.96
CA CYS A 422 -24.27 -3.76 -10.55
C CYS A 422 -23.85 -4.06 -11.99
N PHE A 423 -23.33 -5.24 -12.27
CA PHE A 423 -22.96 -5.66 -13.64
C PHE A 423 -24.18 -5.77 -14.55
N ALA A 424 -25.31 -6.28 -14.05
CA ALA A 424 -26.58 -6.28 -14.81
C ALA A 424 -26.98 -4.84 -15.21
N THR A 425 -26.91 -3.89 -14.28
CA THR A 425 -27.22 -2.48 -14.55
C THR A 425 -26.27 -1.89 -15.58
N LEU A 426 -24.95 -2.13 -15.45
CA LEU A 426 -23.97 -1.65 -16.44
C LEU A 426 -24.19 -2.24 -17.83
N ALA A 427 -24.60 -3.50 -17.92
CA ALA A 427 -24.92 -4.15 -19.19
C ALA A 427 -26.18 -3.58 -19.85
N GLU A 428 -27.17 -3.16 -19.06
CA GLU A 428 -28.38 -2.49 -19.55
C GLU A 428 -28.08 -1.06 -20.04
N GLU A 429 -27.24 -0.31 -19.31
CA GLU A 429 -26.83 1.05 -19.69
C GLU A 429 -25.95 1.10 -20.95
N ALA A 430 -25.32 -0.01 -21.34
CA ALA A 430 -24.48 -0.12 -22.52
C ALA A 430 -25.25 -0.45 -23.81
N LYS A 431 -26.55 -0.78 -23.72
CA LYS A 431 -27.46 -1.04 -24.85
C LYS A 431 -28.09 0.24 -25.38
#